data_e624b40f42891eaae289ba6f9790f62e
#
_entry.id   e624b40f42891eaae289ba6f9790f62e
#
_cell.length_a   1.000
_cell.length_b   1.000
_cell.length_c   1.000
_cell.angle_alpha   90.00
_cell.angle_beta   90.00
_cell.angle_gamma   90.00
#
_symmetry.space_group_name_H-M   'P 1'
#
loop_
_entity.id
_entity.type
_entity.pdbx_description
1 polymer ?
#
loop_
_entity_poly.entity_id
_entity_poly.type
_entity_poly.pdbx_seq_one_letter_code
_entity_poly.pdbx_strand_id
1 'polypeptide(L)'
;MEERAAVCPGIKAGQKNCHNKKEVLSNVGQKDIKKDQAPKRPQKVSGQALKICGMTLICLGVMFAVAWVNRNRQENRLAEEYTISAENPRHIRFEEMPEGEAEMTAGLFFRYHAMAQYEECSSLLSKDQAEFMNFPQQEEDFRSGSYIKDYLIHSFETLPEEEYAGSTEYYDGRAALLGYEEYRVVRVVFHQTWTDQAIKNRQLSGDGEYIREMAVGKGRDGWKIFEAGNPQEL
;
A
#
# COMPACT_ATOMS: atom_id res chain seq x y z
N MET A 1 -12.43 -27.88 41.01
CA MET A 1 -13.54 -28.56 40.38
C MET A 1 -13.86 -27.74 39.12
N GLU A 2 -13.64 -28.10 37.95
CA GLU A 2 -13.20 -29.30 37.22
C GLU A 2 -12.53 -28.81 35.91
N GLU A 3 -11.35 -29.34 35.70
CA GLU A 3 -10.60 -29.23 34.42
C GLU A 3 -11.40 -29.90 33.32
N ARG A 4 -11.51 -29.26 32.15
CA ARG A 4 -11.75 -29.98 30.89
C ARG A 4 -10.76 -29.55 29.86
N ALA A 5 -9.75 -30.36 29.71
CA ALA A 5 -8.87 -30.42 28.58
C ALA A 5 -9.66 -30.90 27.34
N ALA A 6 -9.59 -30.16 26.23
CA ALA A 6 -10.07 -30.61 24.92
C ALA A 6 -8.86 -31.03 24.07
N VAL A 7 -8.85 -32.30 23.77
CA VAL A 7 -7.90 -33.05 22.96
C VAL A 7 -8.08 -32.68 21.49
N CYS A 8 -6.99 -32.31 20.80
CA CYS A 8 -6.91 -32.22 19.34
C CYS A 8 -6.65 -33.63 18.76
N PRO A 9 -7.37 -34.08 17.74
CA PRO A 9 -6.98 -35.27 16.95
C PRO A 9 -6.05 -34.89 15.80
N GLY A 10 -4.97 -35.66 15.72
CA GLY A 10 -3.92 -35.57 14.75
C GLY A 10 -4.35 -35.79 13.29
N ILE A 11 -3.70 -35.08 12.41
CA ILE A 11 -3.75 -35.32 10.96
C ILE A 11 -2.47 -36.02 10.53
N LYS A 12 -2.67 -37.18 9.89
CA LYS A 12 -1.66 -38.12 9.40
C LYS A 12 -0.89 -37.52 8.22
N ALA A 13 0.41 -37.73 8.25
CA ALA A 13 1.31 -37.64 7.12
C ALA A 13 0.89 -38.54 5.96
N GLY A 14 0.79 -38.01 4.75
CA GLY A 14 0.61 -38.74 3.49
C GLY A 14 1.79 -38.44 2.57
N GLN A 15 2.56 -39.47 2.35
CA GLN A 15 3.81 -39.59 1.64
C GLN A 15 3.61 -39.74 0.12
N LYS A 16 4.53 -39.16 -0.64
CA LYS A 16 5.10 -39.58 -1.93
C LYS A 16 4.20 -39.60 -3.19
N ASN A 17 4.66 -38.89 -4.22
CA ASN A 17 5.11 -39.57 -5.43
C ASN A 17 5.96 -38.64 -6.31
N CYS A 18 7.27 -38.94 -6.32
CA CYS A 18 8.20 -38.57 -7.41
C CYS A 18 7.85 -39.41 -8.63
N HIS A 19 7.62 -38.78 -9.78
CA HIS A 19 7.76 -39.48 -11.07
C HIS A 19 8.69 -38.69 -11.99
N ASN A 20 9.88 -39.23 -12.01
CA ASN A 20 10.91 -39.13 -13.05
C ASN A 20 10.32 -39.59 -14.40
N LYS A 21 10.51 -38.83 -15.46
CA LYS A 21 10.53 -39.39 -16.82
C LYS A 21 11.59 -38.68 -17.66
N LYS A 22 12.71 -39.37 -17.76
CA LYS A 22 13.78 -39.18 -18.71
C LYS A 22 13.37 -39.61 -20.12
N GLU A 23 13.98 -38.95 -21.08
CA GLU A 23 14.45 -39.41 -22.39
C GLU A 23 13.42 -39.86 -23.44
N VAL A 24 13.45 -39.19 -24.56
CA VAL A 24 13.77 -39.80 -25.84
C VAL A 24 14.45 -38.81 -26.77
N LEU A 25 15.72 -39.04 -27.04
CA LEU A 25 16.49 -38.59 -28.18
C LEU A 25 16.08 -39.44 -29.41
N SER A 26 15.90 -38.84 -30.55
CA SER A 26 16.43 -39.18 -31.88
C SER A 26 15.43 -38.85 -32.99
N ASN A 27 15.76 -38.05 -33.94
CA ASN A 27 16.26 -38.41 -35.27
C ASN A 27 16.30 -37.20 -36.19
N VAL A 28 17.46 -36.83 -36.57
CA VAL A 28 18.02 -36.72 -37.94
C VAL A 28 16.97 -36.71 -39.03
N GLY A 29 16.90 -35.59 -39.69
CA GLY A 29 16.19 -35.36 -40.92
C GLY A 29 16.81 -34.17 -41.67
N GLN A 30 17.98 -34.47 -42.27
CA GLN A 30 18.64 -33.61 -43.25
C GLN A 30 17.82 -33.64 -44.52
N LYS A 31 17.22 -32.48 -44.97
CA LYS A 31 16.83 -32.29 -46.37
C LYS A 31 16.75 -30.82 -46.73
N ASP A 32 17.57 -30.56 -47.72
CA ASP A 32 17.36 -29.64 -48.85
C ASP A 32 17.47 -28.12 -48.66
N ILE A 33 18.67 -27.69 -49.00
CA ILE A 33 19.03 -26.38 -49.52
C ILE A 33 18.20 -26.10 -50.78
N LYS A 34 17.36 -25.09 -50.75
CA LYS A 34 16.90 -24.32 -51.92
C LYS A 34 16.95 -22.84 -51.54
N LYS A 35 17.96 -22.19 -52.06
CA LYS A 35 17.99 -21.24 -53.18
C LYS A 35 17.11 -20.04 -53.01
N ASP A 36 17.80 -18.91 -52.96
CA ASP A 36 17.42 -17.62 -53.53
C ASP A 36 16.14 -16.98 -52.98
N GLN A 37 16.25 -16.33 -51.84
CA GLN A 37 15.41 -15.18 -51.58
C GLN A 37 16.26 -13.91 -51.78
N ALA A 38 15.95 -13.23 -52.88
CA ALA A 38 16.44 -11.87 -53.16
C ALA A 38 16.15 -10.96 -51.96
N PRO A 39 17.04 -9.99 -51.66
CA PRO A 39 16.83 -9.07 -50.56
C PRO A 39 15.51 -8.31 -50.75
N LYS A 40 14.54 -8.53 -49.87
CA LYS A 40 13.30 -7.74 -49.84
C LYS A 40 13.67 -6.29 -49.66
N ARG A 41 13.38 -5.47 -50.69
CA ARG A 41 13.51 -4.02 -50.60
C ARG A 41 12.86 -3.51 -49.34
N PRO A 42 13.48 -2.58 -48.61
CA PRO A 42 12.87 -2.00 -47.42
C PRO A 42 11.52 -1.38 -47.84
N GLN A 43 10.44 -1.90 -47.24
CA GLN A 43 9.12 -1.31 -47.40
C GLN A 43 9.20 0.12 -46.87
N LYS A 44 8.91 1.10 -47.74
CA LYS A 44 8.74 2.50 -47.35
C LYS A 44 7.65 2.53 -46.27
N VAL A 45 8.05 2.72 -45.00
CA VAL A 45 7.12 2.98 -43.90
C VAL A 45 6.29 4.20 -44.30
N SER A 46 4.97 4.02 -44.42
CA SER A 46 4.08 5.09 -44.82
C SER A 46 4.19 6.25 -43.82
N GLY A 47 4.24 7.49 -44.30
CA GLY A 47 4.38 8.67 -43.44
C GLY A 47 3.27 8.81 -42.36
N GLN A 48 2.15 8.08 -42.55
CA GLN A 48 1.09 7.96 -41.53
C GLN A 48 1.51 7.11 -40.32
N ALA A 49 2.23 5.99 -40.50
CA ALA A 49 2.73 5.18 -39.44
C ALA A 49 3.74 5.93 -38.54
N LEU A 50 4.58 6.76 -39.17
CA LEU A 50 5.55 7.61 -38.47
C LEU A 50 4.86 8.69 -37.62
N LYS A 51 3.76 9.28 -38.14
CA LYS A 51 2.96 10.29 -37.40
C LYS A 51 2.23 9.67 -36.18
N ILE A 52 1.69 8.46 -36.31
CA ILE A 52 1.01 7.75 -35.23
C ILE A 52 2.01 7.38 -34.12
N CYS A 53 3.18 6.84 -34.48
CA CYS A 53 4.25 6.56 -33.51
C CYS A 53 4.74 7.83 -32.79
N GLY A 54 4.86 8.95 -33.52
CA GLY A 54 5.25 10.22 -32.90
C GLY A 54 4.23 10.74 -31.89
N MET A 55 2.93 10.68 -32.21
CA MET A 55 1.87 11.10 -31.28
C MET A 55 1.77 10.21 -30.04
N THR A 56 1.91 8.90 -30.17
CA THR A 56 1.89 7.98 -29.02
C THR A 56 3.07 8.22 -28.09
N LEU A 57 4.27 8.48 -28.59
CA LEU A 57 5.44 8.82 -27.78
C LEU A 57 5.25 10.15 -27.02
N ILE A 58 4.65 11.15 -27.67
CA ILE A 58 4.35 12.43 -27.01
C ILE A 58 3.33 12.23 -25.87
N CYS A 59 2.24 11.48 -26.13
CA CYS A 59 1.24 11.19 -25.11
C CYS A 59 1.84 10.44 -23.91
N LEU A 60 2.68 9.42 -24.15
CA LEU A 60 3.38 8.71 -23.09
C LEU A 60 4.32 9.65 -22.30
N GLY A 61 5.08 10.49 -23.00
CA GLY A 61 5.95 11.49 -22.36
C GLY A 61 5.18 12.45 -21.45
N VAL A 62 4.03 12.94 -21.88
CA VAL A 62 3.17 13.82 -21.08
C VAL A 62 2.62 13.07 -19.87
N MET A 63 2.16 11.82 -20.02
CA MET A 63 1.67 11.02 -18.88
C MET A 63 2.77 10.77 -17.84
N PHE A 64 3.98 10.43 -18.28
CA PHE A 64 5.13 10.28 -17.38
C PHE A 64 5.48 11.59 -16.67
N ALA A 65 5.48 12.71 -17.37
CA ALA A 65 5.76 14.03 -16.78
C ALA A 65 4.71 14.40 -15.73
N VAL A 66 3.42 14.16 -15.99
CA VAL A 66 2.34 14.42 -15.03
C VAL A 66 2.46 13.51 -13.80
N ALA A 67 2.71 12.21 -14.00
CA ALA A 67 2.92 11.27 -12.91
C ALA A 67 4.13 11.66 -12.04
N TRP A 68 5.25 12.03 -12.68
CA TRP A 68 6.46 12.47 -11.97
C TRP A 68 6.23 13.77 -11.17
N VAL A 69 5.55 14.77 -11.76
CA VAL A 69 5.23 16.03 -11.05
C VAL A 69 4.29 15.77 -9.87
N ASN A 70 3.30 14.88 -10.05
CA ASN A 70 2.37 14.55 -8.98
C ASN A 70 3.08 13.83 -7.82
N ARG A 71 3.93 12.84 -8.13
CA ARG A 71 4.75 12.13 -7.15
C ARG A 71 5.65 13.11 -6.38
N ASN A 72 6.38 13.97 -7.09
CA ASN A 72 7.28 14.94 -6.47
C ASN A 72 6.54 15.95 -5.56
N ARG A 73 5.28 16.31 -5.91
CA ARG A 73 4.44 17.13 -5.04
C ARG A 73 4.03 16.41 -3.76
N GLN A 74 3.71 15.11 -3.85
CA GLN A 74 3.35 14.30 -2.69
C GLN A 74 4.56 14.09 -1.76
N GLU A 75 5.73 13.75 -2.32
CA GLU A 75 6.97 13.61 -1.57
C GLU A 75 7.34 14.93 -0.83
N ASN A 76 7.23 16.07 -1.50
CA ASN A 76 7.46 17.37 -0.87
C ASN A 76 6.49 17.66 0.27
N ARG A 77 5.22 17.25 0.16
CA ARG A 77 4.25 17.39 1.25
C ARG A 77 4.61 16.56 2.47
N LEU A 78 5.17 15.36 2.28
CA LEU A 78 5.60 14.52 3.39
C LEU A 78 6.91 15.04 4.02
N ALA A 79 7.82 15.56 3.20
CA ALA A 79 9.13 16.04 3.67
C ALA A 79 9.07 17.33 4.50
N GLU A 80 8.00 18.11 4.38
CA GLU A 80 7.85 19.32 5.20
C GLU A 80 7.60 18.96 6.67
N GLU A 81 8.47 19.38 7.56
CA GLU A 81 8.19 19.37 9.00
C GLU A 81 7.04 20.34 9.27
N TYR A 82 5.97 19.83 9.89
CA TYR A 82 4.77 20.61 10.10
C TYR A 82 4.46 20.78 11.58
N THR A 83 4.34 22.03 12.01
CA THR A 83 3.89 22.39 13.36
C THR A 83 2.55 23.09 13.25
N ILE A 84 1.48 22.50 13.79
CA ILE A 84 0.16 23.12 13.85
C ILE A 84 0.14 24.02 15.06
N SER A 85 -0.09 25.26 14.89
CA SER A 85 -0.18 26.40 15.78
C SER A 85 0.53 26.30 17.17
N ALA A 86 1.02 27.42 17.69
CA ALA A 86 1.65 27.48 19.01
C ALA A 86 0.73 27.08 20.19
N GLU A 87 -0.58 27.12 19.99
CA GLU A 87 -1.58 26.78 21.03
C GLU A 87 -1.85 25.27 21.12
N ASN A 88 -1.75 24.55 19.97
CA ASN A 88 -1.94 23.10 19.89
C ASN A 88 -0.85 22.49 18.99
N PRO A 89 0.39 22.40 19.47
CA PRO A 89 1.49 21.90 18.66
C PRO A 89 1.28 20.41 18.37
N ARG A 90 1.26 20.09 17.09
CA ARG A 90 1.34 18.72 16.58
C ARG A 90 2.52 18.63 15.63
N HIS A 91 3.26 17.57 15.74
CA HIS A 91 4.44 17.35 14.91
C HIS A 91 4.33 15.99 14.22
N ILE A 92 4.77 15.93 12.98
CA ILE A 92 5.02 14.69 12.29
C ILE A 92 6.34 14.79 11.56
N ARG A 93 7.16 13.76 11.73
CA ARG A 93 8.45 13.60 11.03
C ARG A 93 8.53 12.22 10.41
N PHE A 94 9.22 12.13 9.29
CA PHE A 94 9.49 10.89 8.59
C PHE A 94 10.99 10.66 8.56
N GLU A 95 11.45 9.52 9.09
CA GLU A 95 12.86 9.09 8.97
C GLU A 95 13.10 8.45 7.61
N GLU A 96 12.13 7.66 7.14
CA GLU A 96 12.13 7.10 5.80
C GLU A 96 10.93 7.62 5.00
N MET A 97 11.15 7.84 3.71
CA MET A 97 10.10 8.28 2.80
C MET A 97 9.47 7.07 2.11
N PRO A 98 8.15 7.05 1.93
CA PRO A 98 7.47 5.96 1.24
C PRO A 98 7.95 5.85 -0.22
N GLU A 99 8.22 4.61 -0.68
CA GLU A 99 8.76 4.37 -2.02
C GLU A 99 7.69 4.16 -3.09
N GLY A 100 6.54 3.59 -2.71
CA GLY A 100 5.46 3.23 -3.62
C GLY A 100 4.16 4.04 -3.39
N GLU A 101 3.21 3.94 -4.34
CA GLU A 101 1.92 4.67 -4.24
C GLU A 101 1.07 4.20 -3.05
N ALA A 102 1.12 2.91 -2.69
CA ALA A 102 0.42 2.39 -1.53
C ALA A 102 1.03 2.92 -0.22
N GLU A 103 2.36 2.90 -0.09
CA GLU A 103 3.08 3.47 1.05
C GLU A 103 2.87 4.99 1.14
N MET A 104 2.88 5.68 0.00
CA MET A 104 2.58 7.11 -0.07
C MET A 104 1.18 7.41 0.46
N THR A 105 0.19 6.57 0.16
CA THR A 105 -1.18 6.72 0.68
C THR A 105 -1.22 6.53 2.20
N ALA A 106 -0.48 5.56 2.73
CA ALA A 106 -0.32 5.37 4.18
C ALA A 106 0.39 6.56 4.83
N GLY A 107 1.47 7.07 4.23
CA GLY A 107 2.19 8.25 4.72
C GLY A 107 1.32 9.51 4.76
N LEU A 108 0.54 9.76 3.70
CA LEU A 108 -0.41 10.86 3.65
C LEU A 108 -1.51 10.73 4.70
N PHE A 109 -1.98 9.51 4.99
CA PHE A 109 -2.94 9.27 6.07
C PHE A 109 -2.38 9.75 7.41
N PHE A 110 -1.17 9.35 7.79
CA PHE A 110 -0.54 9.81 9.03
C PHE A 110 -0.36 11.33 9.05
N ARG A 111 0.07 11.90 7.92
CA ARG A 111 0.27 13.34 7.82
C ARG A 111 -1.03 14.11 7.99
N TYR A 112 -2.08 13.78 7.25
CA TYR A 112 -3.36 14.48 7.36
C TYR A 112 -3.98 14.28 8.74
N HIS A 113 -3.85 13.08 9.32
CA HIS A 113 -4.30 12.82 10.67
C HIS A 113 -3.54 13.69 11.70
N ALA A 114 -2.20 13.75 11.60
CA ALA A 114 -1.39 14.61 12.45
C ALA A 114 -1.73 16.10 12.31
N MET A 115 -2.13 16.53 11.12
CA MET A 115 -2.50 17.92 10.82
C MET A 115 -3.96 18.26 11.17
N ALA A 116 -4.72 17.32 11.72
CA ALA A 116 -6.18 17.44 11.92
C ALA A 116 -6.94 17.80 10.63
N GLN A 117 -6.40 17.41 9.48
CA GLN A 117 -7.04 17.52 8.16
C GLN A 117 -7.91 16.28 7.93
N TYR A 118 -9.00 16.19 8.71
CA TYR A 118 -9.82 14.96 8.74
C TYR A 118 -10.61 14.73 7.45
N GLU A 119 -10.94 15.78 6.69
CA GLU A 119 -11.58 15.66 5.39
C GLU A 119 -10.63 15.04 4.37
N GLU A 120 -9.39 15.53 4.28
CA GLU A 120 -8.34 14.98 3.43
C GLU A 120 -7.99 13.55 3.85
N CYS A 121 -7.89 13.31 5.18
CA CYS A 121 -7.65 11.98 5.72
C CYS A 121 -8.76 11.00 5.30
N SER A 122 -10.04 11.40 5.45
CA SER A 122 -11.20 10.63 5.02
C SER A 122 -11.17 10.33 3.51
N SER A 123 -10.68 11.28 2.70
CA SER A 123 -10.55 11.10 1.27
C SER A 123 -9.60 9.99 0.83
N LEU A 124 -8.66 9.58 1.70
CA LEU A 124 -7.73 8.46 1.48
C LEU A 124 -8.32 7.10 1.87
N LEU A 125 -9.48 7.06 2.51
CA LEU A 125 -10.10 5.84 3.01
C LEU A 125 -11.21 5.35 2.08
N SER A 126 -11.53 4.06 2.15
CA SER A 126 -12.81 3.56 1.68
C SER A 126 -13.93 4.14 2.54
N LYS A 127 -15.15 4.17 2.01
CA LYS A 127 -16.29 4.81 2.72
C LYS A 127 -16.53 4.20 4.10
N ASP A 128 -16.57 2.89 4.19
CA ASP A 128 -16.80 2.17 5.43
C ASP A 128 -15.64 2.32 6.43
N GLN A 129 -14.39 2.36 5.93
CA GLN A 129 -13.23 2.64 6.78
C GLN A 129 -13.25 4.07 7.32
N ALA A 130 -13.68 5.05 6.52
CA ALA A 130 -13.84 6.43 6.97
C ALA A 130 -14.93 6.56 8.06
N GLU A 131 -16.05 5.84 7.90
CA GLU A 131 -17.10 5.77 8.91
C GLU A 131 -16.60 5.13 10.22
N PHE A 132 -15.79 4.05 10.11
CA PHE A 132 -15.19 3.38 11.26
C PHE A 132 -14.22 4.29 12.03
N MET A 133 -13.44 5.12 11.34
CA MET A 133 -12.47 6.05 11.95
C MET A 133 -13.12 7.13 12.81
N ASN A 134 -14.41 7.44 12.63
CA ASN A 134 -15.16 8.41 13.42
C ASN A 134 -14.47 9.76 13.59
N PHE A 135 -14.07 10.39 12.49
CA PHE A 135 -13.36 11.67 12.51
C PHE A 135 -14.07 12.81 13.26
N PRO A 136 -15.42 12.91 13.28
CA PRO A 136 -16.10 13.91 14.09
C PRO A 136 -15.74 13.80 15.58
N GLN A 137 -15.64 12.59 16.14
CA GLN A 137 -15.20 12.41 17.53
C GLN A 137 -13.74 12.80 17.72
N GLN A 138 -12.87 12.44 16.76
CA GLN A 138 -11.44 12.81 16.84
C GLN A 138 -11.24 14.33 16.76
N GLU A 139 -12.08 15.05 16.03
CA GLU A 139 -12.07 16.50 15.98
C GLU A 139 -12.51 17.12 17.32
N GLU A 140 -13.51 16.55 17.99
CA GLU A 140 -13.92 16.97 19.32
C GLU A 140 -12.82 16.68 20.36
N ASP A 141 -12.23 15.50 20.31
CA ASP A 141 -11.09 15.13 21.16
C ASP A 141 -9.91 16.10 20.95
N PHE A 142 -9.61 16.46 19.72
CA PHE A 142 -8.60 17.46 19.42
C PHE A 142 -8.91 18.83 20.03
N ARG A 143 -10.15 19.30 19.91
CA ARG A 143 -10.61 20.56 20.51
C ARG A 143 -10.55 20.54 22.03
N SER A 144 -10.74 19.37 22.64
CA SER A 144 -10.66 19.17 24.08
C SER A 144 -9.23 19.01 24.62
N GLY A 145 -8.24 18.99 23.70
CA GLY A 145 -6.83 18.79 24.04
C GLY A 145 -6.41 17.34 24.22
N SER A 146 -7.25 16.37 23.85
CA SER A 146 -6.98 14.92 23.95
C SER A 146 -6.60 14.37 22.58
N TYR A 147 -5.30 14.37 22.22
CA TYR A 147 -4.82 13.94 20.89
C TYR A 147 -3.36 13.49 20.94
N ILE A 148 -2.89 12.84 19.86
CA ILE A 148 -1.48 12.52 19.66
C ILE A 148 -0.77 13.78 19.21
N LYS A 149 0.19 14.28 20.01
CA LYS A 149 0.92 15.52 19.75
C LYS A 149 2.11 15.32 18.81
N ASP A 150 2.78 14.15 18.87
CA ASP A 150 3.95 13.86 18.05
C ASP A 150 3.82 12.50 17.39
N TYR A 151 4.14 12.45 16.09
CA TYR A 151 4.42 11.25 15.33
C TYR A 151 5.85 11.29 14.80
N LEU A 152 6.58 10.19 14.99
CA LEU A 152 7.83 9.92 14.29
C LEU A 152 7.64 8.62 13.50
N ILE A 153 7.58 8.73 12.18
CA ILE A 153 7.43 7.57 11.32
C ILE A 153 8.82 7.06 10.97
N HIS A 154 9.12 5.84 11.42
CA HIS A 154 10.43 5.21 11.22
C HIS A 154 10.55 4.61 9.83
N SER A 155 9.55 3.79 9.43
CA SER A 155 9.62 3.09 8.15
C SER A 155 8.25 2.76 7.58
N PHE A 156 8.26 2.50 6.28
CA PHE A 156 7.17 1.90 5.52
C PHE A 156 7.69 0.61 4.89
N GLU A 157 6.88 -0.43 4.92
CA GLU A 157 7.19 -1.71 4.31
C GLU A 157 5.97 -2.28 3.62
N THR A 158 6.06 -2.50 2.32
CA THR A 158 5.05 -3.26 1.59
C THR A 158 5.29 -4.74 1.84
N LEU A 159 4.39 -5.38 2.59
CA LEU A 159 4.55 -6.77 3.01
C LEU A 159 4.39 -7.74 1.83
N PRO A 160 5.22 -8.78 1.76
CA PRO A 160 4.98 -9.91 0.87
C PRO A 160 3.76 -10.71 1.36
N GLU A 161 3.08 -11.40 0.44
CA GLU A 161 1.82 -12.11 0.74
C GLU A 161 1.97 -13.15 1.85
N GLU A 162 3.14 -13.75 1.97
CA GLU A 162 3.44 -14.76 2.99
C GLU A 162 3.30 -14.23 4.42
N GLU A 163 3.54 -12.93 4.65
CA GLU A 163 3.47 -12.31 5.97
C GLU A 163 2.04 -12.03 6.43
N TYR A 164 1.10 -11.90 5.49
CA TYR A 164 -0.32 -11.73 5.81
C TYR A 164 -1.22 -12.86 5.28
N ALA A 165 -0.64 -14.02 4.97
CA ALA A 165 -1.34 -15.17 4.40
C ALA A 165 -2.60 -15.59 5.17
N GLY A 166 -2.62 -15.43 6.49
CA GLY A 166 -3.79 -15.70 7.33
C GLY A 166 -4.97 -14.74 7.11
N SER A 167 -4.74 -13.60 6.46
CA SER A 167 -5.74 -12.57 6.18
C SER A 167 -6.00 -12.39 4.67
N THR A 168 -5.33 -13.13 3.79
CA THR A 168 -5.42 -12.98 2.34
C THR A 168 -6.87 -13.15 1.85
N GLU A 169 -7.58 -14.20 2.27
CA GLU A 169 -8.98 -14.44 1.87
C GLU A 169 -9.90 -13.27 2.27
N TYR A 170 -9.67 -12.69 3.44
CA TYR A 170 -10.42 -11.53 3.90
C TYR A 170 -10.12 -10.29 3.05
N TYR A 171 -8.83 -10.00 2.78
CA TYR A 171 -8.45 -8.85 1.98
C TYR A 171 -8.90 -8.98 0.52
N ASP A 172 -8.79 -10.17 -0.07
CA ASP A 172 -9.29 -10.46 -1.43
C ASP A 172 -10.79 -10.20 -1.54
N GLY A 173 -11.57 -10.74 -0.58
CA GLY A 173 -13.01 -10.53 -0.53
C GLY A 173 -13.39 -9.05 -0.39
N ARG A 174 -12.67 -8.32 0.46
CA ARG A 174 -12.89 -6.87 0.67
C ARG A 174 -12.51 -6.06 -0.56
N ALA A 175 -11.34 -6.31 -1.14
CA ALA A 175 -10.86 -5.62 -2.34
C ALA A 175 -11.82 -5.83 -3.52
N ALA A 176 -12.28 -7.08 -3.73
CA ALA A 176 -13.25 -7.40 -4.78
C ALA A 176 -14.59 -6.68 -4.56
N LEU A 177 -15.11 -6.66 -3.33
CA LEU A 177 -16.37 -5.98 -2.97
C LEU A 177 -16.30 -4.47 -3.25
N LEU A 178 -15.14 -3.85 -3.00
CA LEU A 178 -14.90 -2.43 -3.20
C LEU A 178 -14.48 -2.09 -4.64
N GLY A 179 -14.28 -3.10 -5.50
CA GLY A 179 -13.90 -2.93 -6.91
C GLY A 179 -12.46 -2.48 -7.11
N TYR A 180 -11.57 -2.85 -6.20
CA TYR A 180 -10.13 -2.62 -6.36
C TYR A 180 -9.52 -3.67 -7.30
N GLU A 181 -8.65 -3.21 -8.20
CA GLU A 181 -7.97 -4.05 -9.20
C GLU A 181 -6.76 -4.79 -8.60
N GLU A 182 -6.12 -4.16 -7.63
CA GLU A 182 -5.00 -4.70 -6.85
C GLU A 182 -5.00 -4.09 -5.45
N TYR A 183 -4.31 -4.72 -4.52
CA TYR A 183 -4.04 -4.15 -3.21
C TYR A 183 -2.64 -4.49 -2.72
N ARG A 184 -2.19 -3.77 -1.71
CA ARG A 184 -0.95 -4.02 -0.97
C ARG A 184 -1.25 -3.88 0.52
N VAL A 185 -0.55 -4.65 1.33
CA VAL A 185 -0.54 -4.47 2.77
C VAL A 185 0.73 -3.71 3.13
N VAL A 186 0.56 -2.56 3.75
CA VAL A 186 1.66 -1.68 4.15
C VAL A 186 1.77 -1.71 5.67
N ARG A 187 2.93 -2.09 6.17
CA ARG A 187 3.32 -1.98 7.58
C ARG A 187 4.00 -0.64 7.80
N VAL A 188 3.52 0.10 8.79
CA VAL A 188 4.12 1.37 9.21
C VAL A 188 4.62 1.22 10.63
N VAL A 189 5.90 1.47 10.85
CA VAL A 189 6.53 1.52 12.17
C VAL A 189 6.66 2.97 12.59
N PHE A 190 6.18 3.30 13.80
CA PHE A 190 6.16 4.68 14.25
C PHE A 190 6.17 4.81 15.77
N HIS A 191 6.74 5.91 16.24
CA HIS A 191 6.58 6.38 17.60
C HIS A 191 5.44 7.38 17.67
N GLN A 192 4.63 7.31 18.74
CA GLN A 192 3.63 8.34 19.04
C GLN A 192 3.76 8.85 20.47
N THR A 193 3.42 10.11 20.66
CA THR A 193 3.36 10.74 21.98
C THR A 193 2.03 11.47 22.13
N TRP A 194 1.34 11.22 23.22
CA TRP A 194 0.05 11.83 23.53
C TRP A 194 0.19 13.13 24.32
N THR A 195 -0.86 13.92 24.32
CA THR A 195 -0.97 15.05 25.27
C THR A 195 -1.23 14.54 26.68
N ASP A 196 -0.86 15.32 27.68
CA ASP A 196 -1.15 15.01 29.11
C ASP A 196 -2.67 14.82 29.34
N GLN A 197 -3.50 15.54 28.60
CA GLN A 197 -4.95 15.42 28.68
C GLN A 197 -5.43 14.05 28.17
N ALA A 198 -4.89 13.57 27.04
CA ALA A 198 -5.22 12.26 26.50
C ALA A 198 -4.80 11.14 27.47
N ILE A 199 -3.62 11.25 28.06
CA ILE A 199 -3.13 10.30 29.07
C ILE A 199 -4.06 10.27 30.28
N LYS A 200 -4.50 11.43 30.77
CA LYS A 200 -5.48 11.53 31.87
C LYS A 200 -6.84 10.91 31.52
N ASN A 201 -7.26 11.05 30.28
CA ASN A 201 -8.51 10.49 29.76
C ASN A 201 -8.42 8.96 29.52
N ARG A 202 -7.28 8.33 29.81
CA ARG A 202 -7.05 6.89 29.68
C ARG A 202 -7.26 6.37 28.26
N GLN A 203 -6.59 7.00 27.29
CA GLN A 203 -6.54 6.46 25.94
C GLN A 203 -6.01 5.00 25.95
N LEU A 204 -6.49 4.17 25.05
CA LEU A 204 -6.18 2.73 25.01
C LEU A 204 -4.69 2.46 24.71
N SER A 205 -4.07 3.31 23.90
CA SER A 205 -2.64 3.27 23.59
C SER A 205 -1.93 4.43 24.29
N GLY A 206 -0.74 4.18 24.83
CA GLY A 206 0.11 5.19 25.49
C GLY A 206 1.12 5.82 24.54
N ASP A 207 2.10 6.50 25.12
CA ASP A 207 3.33 6.88 24.43
C ASP A 207 4.14 5.62 24.15
N GLY A 208 4.75 5.50 22.97
CA GLY A 208 5.58 4.34 22.64
C GLY A 208 5.74 4.07 21.16
N GLU A 209 6.40 2.95 20.89
CA GLU A 209 6.64 2.42 19.55
C GLU A 209 5.49 1.51 19.13
N TYR A 210 5.02 1.69 17.91
CA TYR A 210 3.88 0.97 17.38
C TYR A 210 4.12 0.49 15.96
N ILE A 211 3.44 -0.61 15.63
CA ILE A 211 3.24 -1.07 14.25
C ILE A 211 1.77 -0.90 13.90
N ARG A 212 1.51 -0.46 12.67
CA ARG A 212 0.17 -0.47 12.08
C ARG A 212 0.21 -1.05 10.68
N GLU A 213 -0.60 -2.06 10.43
CA GLU A 213 -0.78 -2.62 9.10
C GLU A 213 -2.03 -2.03 8.45
N MET A 214 -1.89 -1.66 7.18
CA MET A 214 -2.93 -1.05 6.38
C MET A 214 -3.06 -1.77 5.04
N ALA A 215 -4.26 -2.25 4.72
CA ALA A 215 -4.54 -2.76 3.38
C ALA A 215 -5.00 -1.59 2.49
N VAL A 216 -4.24 -1.36 1.44
CA VAL A 216 -4.41 -0.24 0.50
C VAL A 216 -4.73 -0.80 -0.87
N GLY A 217 -5.89 -0.45 -1.43
CA GLY A 217 -6.40 -0.94 -2.70
C GLY A 217 -6.38 0.13 -3.77
N LYS A 218 -6.12 -0.28 -5.01
CA LYS A 218 -6.12 0.57 -6.20
C LYS A 218 -7.42 0.45 -6.96
N GLY A 219 -8.14 1.54 -7.02
CA GLY A 219 -9.36 1.67 -7.81
C GLY A 219 -9.23 2.75 -8.89
N ARG A 220 -10.35 3.09 -9.51
CA ARG A 220 -10.41 4.15 -10.55
C ARG A 220 -9.98 5.51 -10.04
N ASP A 221 -10.25 5.80 -8.77
CA ASP A 221 -9.97 7.07 -8.11
C ASP A 221 -8.60 7.09 -7.40
N GLY A 222 -7.75 6.11 -7.71
CA GLY A 222 -6.43 5.94 -7.12
C GLY A 222 -6.40 4.97 -5.95
N TRP A 223 -5.37 5.08 -5.13
CA TRP A 223 -5.18 4.23 -3.97
C TRP A 223 -5.98 4.69 -2.76
N LYS A 224 -6.63 3.74 -2.07
CA LYS A 224 -7.44 3.97 -0.87
C LYS A 224 -7.12 2.94 0.20
N ILE A 225 -7.03 3.36 1.44
CA ILE A 225 -6.95 2.45 2.59
C ILE A 225 -8.34 1.89 2.82
N PHE A 226 -8.51 0.58 2.70
CA PHE A 226 -9.79 -0.09 2.93
C PHE A 226 -9.82 -0.92 4.22
N GLU A 227 -8.66 -1.10 4.82
CA GLU A 227 -8.53 -1.67 6.16
C GLU A 227 -7.34 -1.01 6.85
N ALA A 228 -7.54 -0.48 8.03
CA ALA A 228 -6.48 0.05 8.87
C ALA A 228 -6.56 -0.63 10.22
N GLY A 229 -5.66 -1.57 10.47
CA GLY A 229 -5.55 -2.27 11.73
C GLY A 229 -5.36 -1.31 12.92
N ASN A 230 -5.66 -1.79 14.12
CA ASN A 230 -5.31 -1.05 15.33
C ASN A 230 -3.79 -1.02 15.50
N PRO A 231 -3.21 0.10 15.97
CA PRO A 231 -1.81 0.13 16.34
C PRO A 231 -1.50 -0.96 17.37
N GLN A 232 -0.43 -1.71 17.15
CA GLN A 232 0.09 -2.72 18.06
C GLN A 232 1.40 -2.22 18.63
N GLU A 233 1.55 -2.27 19.95
CA GLU A 233 2.80 -1.88 20.63
C GLU A 233 3.91 -2.89 20.30
N LEU A 234 5.12 -2.35 20.05
CA LEU A 234 6.32 -3.13 19.73
C LEU A 234 6.99 -3.71 20.97
#